data_fe6adde071bb66542bd0790f35a3998c
#
_entry.id   fe6adde071bb66542bd0790f35a3998c
#
_cell.length_a   1.000
_cell.length_b   1.000
_cell.length_c   1.000
_cell.angle_alpha   90.00
_cell.angle_beta   90.00
_cell.angle_gamma   90.00
#
_symmetry.space_group_name_H-M   'P 1'
#
loop_
_entity.id
_entity.type
_entity.pdbx_description
1 polymer ?
#
loop_
_entity_poly.entity_id
_entity_poly.type
_entity_poly.pdbx_seq_one_letter_code
_entity_poly.pdbx_strand_id
1 'polypeptide(L)'
;MAFKLNSMKITGATATGQITSSWASGATTFEWTPGDDATEFVLCKAPTALSTDDMYFPVNDATKASFLMIPQDLEGVKAVIEYEVANGDDDPVVNKVEVELATEAVAEWVMNKNIKYTFTIGLKPIEFTAVVDTWEDEVPVTISITD
;
A
#
# COMPACT_ATOMS: atom_id res chain seq x y z
N MET A 1 -14.06 7.61 20.83
CA MET A 1 -12.78 7.88 20.12
C MET A 1 -13.02 7.78 18.64
N ALA A 2 -12.54 8.73 17.86
CA ALA A 2 -12.69 8.76 16.40
C ALA A 2 -11.32 8.83 15.73
N PHE A 3 -11.15 8.09 14.66
CA PHE A 3 -9.94 8.09 13.81
C PHE A 3 -10.26 8.69 12.46
N LYS A 4 -9.34 9.45 11.92
CA LYS A 4 -9.47 10.05 10.60
C LYS A 4 -8.13 9.96 9.87
N LEU A 5 -8.14 9.38 8.69
CA LEU A 5 -6.97 9.31 7.82
C LEU A 5 -6.85 10.64 7.09
N ASN A 6 -5.75 11.35 7.28
CA ASN A 6 -5.49 12.63 6.63
C ASN A 6 -4.82 12.43 5.27
N SER A 7 -3.82 11.57 5.23
CA SER A 7 -3.15 11.21 3.98
C SER A 7 -2.51 9.83 4.07
N MET A 8 -2.38 9.19 2.93
CA MET A 8 -1.60 7.97 2.77
C MET A 8 -0.94 7.96 1.41
N LYS A 9 0.35 7.65 1.39
CA LYS A 9 1.14 7.56 0.15
C LYS A 9 2.23 6.51 0.26
N ILE A 10 2.65 5.99 -0.90
CA ILE A 10 3.83 5.15 -1.03
C ILE A 10 4.97 6.02 -1.55
N THR A 11 6.15 5.90 -0.94
CA THR A 11 7.38 6.59 -1.32
C THR A 11 8.49 5.59 -1.58
N GLY A 12 9.50 5.99 -2.34
CA GLY A 12 10.69 5.16 -2.62
C GLY A 12 10.52 4.19 -3.79
N ALA A 13 9.31 3.95 -4.27
CA ALA A 13 9.08 3.14 -5.46
C ALA A 13 9.18 3.97 -6.74
N THR A 14 9.56 3.35 -7.85
CA THR A 14 9.55 3.99 -9.17
C THR A 14 8.28 3.66 -9.96
N ALA A 15 7.82 4.62 -10.75
CA ALA A 15 6.71 4.45 -11.70
C ALA A 15 7.20 4.14 -13.13
N THR A 16 8.50 4.21 -13.38
CA THR A 16 9.10 4.01 -14.70
C THR A 16 10.03 2.82 -14.71
N GLY A 17 10.19 2.20 -15.86
CA GLY A 17 11.10 1.07 -16.05
C GLY A 17 11.12 0.62 -17.50
N GLN A 18 11.96 -0.34 -17.78
CA GLN A 18 12.09 -0.98 -19.10
C GLN A 18 11.71 -2.44 -18.96
N ILE A 19 10.99 -2.95 -19.95
CA ILE A 19 10.74 -4.37 -20.12
C ILE A 19 11.58 -4.89 -21.28
N THR A 20 12.31 -5.97 -21.04
CA THR A 20 13.01 -6.71 -22.07
C THR A 20 12.37 -8.07 -22.24
N SER A 21 12.33 -8.56 -23.48
CA SER A 21 11.83 -9.90 -23.77
C SER A 21 12.91 -10.71 -24.46
N SER A 22 13.03 -11.97 -24.11
CA SER A 22 13.91 -12.92 -24.78
C SER A 22 13.15 -14.19 -25.15
N TRP A 23 13.51 -14.78 -26.29
CA TRP A 23 12.97 -16.05 -26.75
C TRP A 23 14.04 -17.12 -26.67
N ALA A 24 13.78 -18.16 -25.92
CA ALA A 24 14.65 -19.33 -25.86
C ALA A 24 13.83 -20.61 -25.64
N SER A 25 14.19 -21.67 -26.38
CA SER A 25 13.60 -23.02 -26.21
C SER A 25 12.08 -23.08 -26.31
N GLY A 26 11.48 -22.23 -27.17
CA GLY A 26 10.03 -22.20 -27.35
C GLY A 26 9.25 -21.40 -26.30
N ALA A 27 9.95 -20.66 -25.43
CA ALA A 27 9.33 -19.82 -24.42
C ALA A 27 9.83 -18.37 -24.53
N THR A 28 8.92 -17.41 -24.29
CA THR A 28 9.27 -15.99 -24.14
C THR A 28 9.37 -15.68 -22.65
N THR A 29 10.48 -15.07 -22.26
CA THR A 29 10.67 -14.52 -20.91
C THR A 29 10.65 -13.01 -20.95
N PHE A 30 10.15 -12.41 -19.89
CA PHE A 30 10.11 -10.94 -19.71
C PHE A 30 10.89 -10.60 -18.45
N GLU A 31 11.69 -9.55 -18.55
CA GLU A 31 12.44 -9.01 -17.42
C GLU A 31 12.19 -7.52 -17.32
N TRP A 32 11.90 -7.05 -16.12
CA TRP A 32 11.73 -5.64 -15.81
C TRP A 32 13.01 -5.08 -15.20
N THR A 33 13.41 -3.91 -15.69
CA THR A 33 14.44 -3.09 -15.06
C THR A 33 13.78 -1.81 -14.58
N PRO A 34 13.61 -1.62 -13.28
CA PRO A 34 13.06 -0.38 -12.72
C PRO A 34 13.95 0.81 -13.05
N GLY A 35 13.34 1.99 -13.20
CA GLY A 35 14.07 3.24 -13.33
C GLY A 35 14.66 3.72 -12.02
N ASP A 36 15.53 4.72 -12.08
CA ASP A 36 16.25 5.23 -10.91
C ASP A 36 15.46 6.28 -10.10
N ASP A 37 14.43 6.88 -10.71
CA ASP A 37 13.68 7.98 -10.09
C ASP A 37 12.50 7.46 -9.26
N ALA A 38 12.57 7.66 -7.94
CA ALA A 38 11.46 7.37 -7.05
C ALA A 38 10.29 8.34 -7.26
N THR A 39 9.08 7.81 -7.17
CA THR A 39 7.83 8.54 -7.34
C THR A 39 6.96 8.39 -6.10
N GLU A 40 6.19 9.41 -5.76
CA GLU A 40 5.16 9.30 -4.74
C GLU A 40 3.84 8.80 -5.35
N PHE A 41 3.30 7.72 -4.79
CA PHE A 41 1.99 7.19 -5.14
C PHE A 41 0.99 7.58 -4.05
N VAL A 42 0.12 8.53 -4.34
CA VAL A 42 -0.83 9.06 -3.36
C VAL A 42 -2.09 8.22 -3.37
N LEU A 43 -2.36 7.55 -2.25
CA LEU A 43 -3.51 6.67 -2.04
C LEU A 43 -4.71 7.44 -1.47
N CYS A 44 -4.46 8.36 -0.55
CA CYS A 44 -5.48 9.20 0.06
C CYS A 44 -4.98 10.65 0.10
N LYS A 45 -5.78 11.58 -0.44
CA LYS A 45 -5.46 13.02 -0.54
C LYS A 45 -6.28 13.89 0.38
N ALA A 46 -7.44 13.40 0.80
CA ALA A 46 -8.39 14.17 1.60
C ALA A 46 -8.68 13.44 2.91
N PRO A 47 -8.86 14.19 4.01
CA PRO A 47 -9.19 13.59 5.29
C PRO A 47 -10.46 12.76 5.20
N THR A 48 -10.37 11.50 5.63
CA THR A 48 -11.45 10.52 5.57
C THR A 48 -11.65 9.89 6.94
N ALA A 49 -12.87 9.95 7.47
CA ALA A 49 -13.21 9.25 8.71
C ALA A 49 -13.05 7.75 8.53
N LEU A 50 -12.34 7.11 9.44
CA LEU A 50 -12.20 5.67 9.46
C LEU A 50 -13.38 5.04 10.20
N SER A 51 -13.83 3.90 9.73
CA SER A 51 -14.86 3.08 10.35
C SER A 51 -14.28 1.75 10.82
N THR A 52 -15.07 0.98 11.55
CA THR A 52 -14.70 -0.41 11.90
C THR A 52 -14.84 -1.38 10.73
N ASP A 53 -15.45 -0.93 9.65
CA ASP A 53 -15.59 -1.73 8.44
C ASP A 53 -14.32 -1.61 7.57
N ASP A 54 -14.08 -2.61 6.77
CA ASP A 54 -12.98 -2.61 5.83
C ASP A 54 -13.07 -1.45 4.84
N MET A 55 -11.97 -0.74 4.68
CA MET A 55 -11.85 0.37 3.74
C MET A 55 -10.78 0.06 2.69
N TYR A 56 -11.03 0.52 1.47
CA TYR A 56 -10.15 0.28 0.33
C TYR A 56 -9.56 1.58 -0.19
N PHE A 57 -8.37 1.53 -0.75
CA PHE A 57 -7.72 2.70 -1.35
C PHE A 57 -7.49 2.51 -2.84
N PRO A 58 -7.63 3.58 -3.62
CA PRO A 58 -8.01 4.95 -3.23
C PRO A 58 -9.45 5.03 -2.73
N VAL A 59 -9.68 5.83 -1.71
CA VAL A 59 -10.95 5.95 -0.94
C VAL A 59 -12.17 6.31 -1.79
N ASN A 60 -11.97 6.82 -2.99
CA ASN A 60 -13.06 7.30 -3.85
C ASN A 60 -13.61 6.22 -4.81
N ASP A 61 -13.06 5.02 -4.79
CA ASP A 61 -13.56 3.92 -5.61
C ASP A 61 -14.29 2.91 -4.73
N ALA A 62 -15.62 2.88 -4.89
CA ALA A 62 -16.49 2.01 -4.09
C ALA A 62 -16.32 0.51 -4.41
N THR A 63 -15.54 0.16 -5.42
CA THR A 63 -15.51 -1.21 -5.91
C THR A 63 -14.21 -1.96 -5.68
N LYS A 64 -13.07 -1.33 -5.61
CA LYS A 64 -11.75 -1.92 -5.22
C LYS A 64 -10.62 -0.97 -5.60
N ALA A 65 -9.72 -0.72 -4.67
CA ALA A 65 -8.53 0.05 -4.95
C ALA A 65 -7.37 -0.88 -5.26
N SER A 66 -6.99 -0.93 -6.51
CA SER A 66 -5.77 -1.60 -6.92
C SER A 66 -4.88 -0.64 -7.71
N PHE A 67 -3.58 -0.75 -7.50
CA PHE A 67 -2.56 -0.05 -8.26
C PHE A 67 -1.75 -1.04 -9.08
N LEU A 68 -1.52 -0.69 -10.34
CA LEU A 68 -0.55 -1.41 -11.16
C LEU A 68 0.83 -0.82 -10.87
N MET A 69 1.68 -1.64 -10.26
CA MET A 69 3.04 -1.25 -9.91
C MET A 69 4.05 -1.99 -10.78
N ILE A 70 5.16 -1.34 -11.07
CA ILE A 70 6.27 -1.96 -11.78
C ILE A 70 6.93 -2.98 -10.84
N PRO A 71 7.26 -4.20 -11.32
CA PRO A 71 8.06 -5.15 -10.56
C PRO A 71 9.38 -4.54 -10.13
N GLN A 72 9.67 -4.53 -8.83
CA GLN A 72 10.85 -3.90 -8.26
C GLN A 72 11.11 -4.41 -6.84
N ASP A 73 12.36 -4.28 -6.40
CA ASP A 73 12.76 -4.48 -5.00
C ASP A 73 12.08 -3.44 -4.11
N LEU A 74 11.76 -3.81 -2.88
CA LEU A 74 11.07 -2.97 -1.92
C LEU A 74 11.99 -2.39 -0.84
N GLU A 75 13.30 -2.54 -0.96
CA GLU A 75 14.24 -1.88 -0.05
C GLU A 75 14.05 -0.36 -0.10
N GLY A 76 13.75 0.26 1.04
CA GLY A 76 13.50 1.69 1.15
C GLY A 76 12.13 2.17 0.62
N VAL A 77 11.27 1.26 0.15
CA VAL A 77 9.89 1.58 -0.22
C VAL A 77 9.03 1.61 1.03
N LYS A 78 8.34 2.75 1.27
CA LYS A 78 7.58 2.99 2.49
C LYS A 78 6.14 3.41 2.21
N ALA A 79 5.24 3.02 3.10
CA ALA A 79 3.95 3.66 3.26
C ALA A 79 4.10 4.80 4.29
N VAL A 80 3.72 6.00 3.91
CA VAL A 80 3.66 7.18 4.79
C VAL A 80 2.20 7.46 5.09
N ILE A 81 1.82 7.34 6.36
CA ILE A 81 0.44 7.43 6.83
C ILE A 81 0.35 8.57 7.84
N GLU A 82 -0.55 9.51 7.57
CA GLU A 82 -0.89 10.59 8.50
C GLU A 82 -2.35 10.45 8.89
N TYR A 83 -2.59 10.37 10.19
CA TYR A 83 -3.93 10.22 10.75
C TYR A 83 -4.09 11.04 12.03
N GLU A 84 -5.32 11.37 12.36
CA GLU A 84 -5.65 12.04 13.59
C GLU A 84 -6.58 11.17 14.45
N VAL A 85 -6.42 11.34 15.75
CA VAL A 85 -7.23 10.69 16.78
C VAL A 85 -7.91 11.78 17.59
N ALA A 86 -9.24 11.73 17.68
CA ALA A 86 -10.06 12.60 18.51
C ALA A 86 -10.74 11.79 19.61
N ASN A 87 -10.78 12.34 20.84
CA ASN A 87 -11.46 11.73 21.97
C ASN A 87 -12.49 12.70 22.53
N GLY A 88 -13.75 12.49 22.16
CA GLY A 88 -14.83 13.40 22.57
C GLY A 88 -14.64 14.81 21.99
N ASP A 89 -14.66 15.80 22.87
CA ASP A 89 -14.51 17.23 22.52
C ASP A 89 -13.06 17.74 22.61
N ASP A 90 -12.11 16.84 22.85
CA ASP A 90 -10.69 17.21 22.90
C ASP A 90 -10.14 17.55 21.52
N ASP A 91 -9.09 18.40 21.46
CA ASP A 91 -8.40 18.71 20.22
C ASP A 91 -7.78 17.42 19.62
N PRO A 92 -7.97 17.19 18.30
CA PRO A 92 -7.41 16.00 17.65
C PRO A 92 -5.87 15.97 17.71
N VAL A 93 -5.32 14.80 17.95
CA VAL A 93 -3.88 14.56 17.90
C VAL A 93 -3.51 14.00 16.54
N VAL A 94 -2.62 14.68 15.84
CA VAL A 94 -2.11 14.24 14.53
C VAL A 94 -0.89 13.35 14.72
N ASN A 95 -0.90 12.19 14.08
CA ASN A 95 0.18 11.23 14.06
C ASN A 95 0.65 11.01 12.62
N LYS A 96 1.96 10.87 12.45
CA LYS A 96 2.57 10.50 11.18
C LYS A 96 3.47 9.28 11.39
N VAL A 97 3.26 8.25 10.60
CA VAL A 97 4.00 6.99 10.68
C VAL A 97 4.54 6.62 9.30
N GLU A 98 5.76 6.13 9.26
CA GLU A 98 6.40 5.55 8.08
C GLU A 98 6.60 4.06 8.33
N VAL A 99 6.14 3.24 7.39
CA VAL A 99 6.19 1.78 7.47
C VAL A 99 6.91 1.25 6.24
N GLU A 100 7.98 0.48 6.44
CA GLU A 100 8.68 -0.22 5.36
C GLU A 100 7.73 -1.28 4.75
N LEU A 101 7.57 -1.28 3.43
CA LEU A 101 6.70 -2.25 2.74
C LEU A 101 7.38 -3.60 2.51
N ALA A 102 8.71 -3.64 2.53
CA ALA A 102 9.45 -4.90 2.48
C ALA A 102 9.20 -5.72 3.76
N THR A 103 8.83 -6.98 3.58
CA THR A 103 8.66 -7.95 4.66
C THR A 103 9.37 -9.25 4.31
N GLU A 104 9.50 -10.18 5.26
CA GLU A 104 10.02 -11.52 4.97
C GLU A 104 9.16 -12.27 3.93
N ALA A 105 7.86 -12.01 3.91
CA ALA A 105 6.92 -12.62 2.96
C ALA A 105 6.91 -11.93 1.59
N VAL A 106 7.22 -10.62 1.55
CA VAL A 106 7.17 -9.79 0.35
C VAL A 106 8.36 -8.85 0.37
N ALA A 107 9.48 -9.26 -0.24
CA ALA A 107 10.68 -8.43 -0.35
C ALA A 107 10.71 -7.62 -1.66
N GLU A 108 9.94 -8.03 -2.65
CA GLU A 108 9.86 -7.43 -3.97
C GLU A 108 8.45 -7.51 -4.55
N TRP A 109 8.10 -6.58 -5.43
CA TRP A 109 6.94 -6.73 -6.31
C TRP A 109 7.36 -7.49 -7.55
N VAL A 110 6.71 -8.62 -7.79
CA VAL A 110 7.00 -9.48 -8.95
C VAL A 110 5.84 -9.45 -9.94
N MET A 111 6.18 -9.69 -11.20
CA MET A 111 5.21 -9.73 -12.29
C MET A 111 4.18 -10.85 -12.07
N ASN A 112 2.93 -10.59 -12.48
CA ASN A 112 1.80 -11.52 -12.37
C ASN A 112 1.47 -11.93 -10.93
N LYS A 113 1.75 -11.08 -9.95
CA LYS A 113 1.31 -11.26 -8.57
C LYS A 113 0.39 -10.13 -8.14
N ASN A 114 -0.58 -10.48 -7.34
CA ASN A 114 -1.40 -9.55 -6.59
C ASN A 114 -0.88 -9.52 -5.15
N ILE A 115 -0.52 -8.33 -4.65
CA ILE A 115 -0.02 -8.18 -3.29
C ILE A 115 -1.00 -7.32 -2.51
N LYS A 116 -1.49 -7.89 -1.42
CA LYS A 116 -2.43 -7.26 -0.52
C LYS A 116 -1.69 -6.77 0.71
N TYR A 117 -1.80 -5.47 0.98
CA TYR A 117 -1.34 -4.85 2.22
C TYR A 117 -2.55 -4.54 3.10
N THR A 118 -2.51 -4.98 4.34
CA THR A 118 -3.51 -4.66 5.36
C THR A 118 -2.86 -3.82 6.45
N PHE A 119 -3.35 -2.61 6.66
CA PHE A 119 -2.88 -1.70 7.71
C PHE A 119 -3.94 -1.60 8.79
N THR A 120 -3.53 -1.80 10.04
CA THR A 120 -4.39 -1.62 11.22
C THR A 120 -3.97 -0.35 11.94
N ILE A 121 -4.88 0.62 12.02
CA ILE A 121 -4.67 1.91 12.68
C ILE A 121 -5.43 1.91 14.00
N GLY A 122 -4.72 2.09 15.11
CA GLY A 122 -5.29 2.10 16.46
C GLY A 122 -4.45 2.94 17.41
N LEU A 123 -4.64 2.75 18.70
CA LEU A 123 -3.85 3.42 19.76
C LEU A 123 -2.44 2.84 19.89
N LYS A 124 -2.22 1.65 19.38
CA LYS A 124 -0.90 1.02 19.29
C LYS A 124 -0.18 1.48 18.01
N PRO A 125 1.13 1.24 17.90
CA PRO A 125 1.83 1.41 16.64
C PRO A 125 1.09 0.73 15.49
N ILE A 126 1.11 1.35 14.30
CA ILE A 126 0.48 0.78 13.12
C ILE A 126 1.11 -0.57 12.81
N GLU A 127 0.30 -1.59 12.78
CA GLU A 127 0.67 -2.93 12.34
C GLU A 127 0.19 -3.11 10.90
N PHE A 128 0.98 -3.77 10.07
CA PHE A 128 0.55 -4.13 8.74
C PHE A 128 0.98 -5.54 8.38
N THR A 129 0.24 -6.15 7.47
CA THR A 129 0.58 -7.43 6.87
C THR A 129 0.59 -7.28 5.35
N ALA A 130 1.49 -8.02 4.70
CA ALA A 130 1.56 -8.13 3.25
C ALA A 130 1.39 -9.60 2.85
N VAL A 131 0.53 -9.86 1.91
CA VAL A 131 0.26 -11.21 1.40
C VAL A 131 0.33 -11.18 -0.12
N VAL A 132 1.01 -12.15 -0.70
CA VAL A 132 1.00 -12.41 -2.14
C VAL A 132 -0.19 -13.30 -2.44
N ASP A 133 -1.07 -12.82 -3.30
CA ASP A 133 -2.26 -13.54 -3.72
C ASP A 133 -2.24 -13.86 -5.21
N THR A 134 -3.07 -14.78 -5.66
CA THR A 134 -3.26 -15.08 -7.08
C THR A 134 -4.30 -14.13 -7.69
N TRP A 135 -4.20 -13.86 -8.99
CA TRP A 135 -5.12 -12.96 -9.69
C TRP A 135 -6.59 -13.41 -9.68
N GLU A 136 -6.86 -14.68 -9.30
CA GLU A 136 -8.21 -15.24 -9.32
C GLU A 136 -9.03 -14.94 -8.07
N ASP A 137 -8.38 -14.59 -6.94
CA ASP A 137 -9.04 -14.25 -5.70
C ASP A 137 -8.83 -12.78 -5.37
N GLU A 138 -9.82 -11.96 -5.68
CA GLU A 138 -9.85 -10.55 -5.28
C GLU A 138 -10.12 -10.45 -3.77
N VAL A 139 -9.08 -10.39 -2.97
CA VAL A 139 -9.22 -10.21 -1.53
C VAL A 139 -8.93 -8.76 -1.16
N PRO A 140 -9.85 -8.11 -0.46
CA PRO A 140 -9.76 -6.70 -0.11
C PRO A 140 -8.60 -6.37 0.85
N VAL A 141 -8.04 -5.17 0.70
CA VAL A 141 -7.14 -4.58 1.70
C VAL A 141 -7.99 -4.05 2.85
N THR A 142 -7.79 -4.59 4.04
CA THR A 142 -8.52 -4.19 5.24
C THR A 142 -7.68 -3.23 6.06
N ILE A 143 -8.25 -2.08 6.44
CA ILE A 143 -7.75 -1.26 7.54
C ILE A 143 -8.68 -1.51 8.71
N SER A 144 -8.18 -2.13 9.77
CA SER A 144 -8.94 -2.35 10.99
C SER A 144 -8.53 -1.33 12.05
N ILE A 145 -9.51 -0.77 12.73
CA ILE A 145 -9.30 0.08 13.90
C ILE A 145 -9.63 -0.78 15.12
N THR A 146 -8.64 -1.01 15.97
CA THR A 146 -8.84 -1.73 17.22
C THR A 146 -8.67 -0.78 18.40
N ASP A 147 -9.61 -0.83 19.33
CA ASP A 147 -9.55 -0.16 20.62
C ASP A 147 -8.44 -0.75 21.51
#